data_dd343ca4c1d9ee1a60dec614cbe71564
#
_entry.id   dd343ca4c1d9ee1a60dec614cbe71564
#
_cell.length_a   1.000
_cell.length_b   1.000
_cell.length_c   1.000
_cell.angle_alpha   90.00
_cell.angle_beta   90.00
_cell.angle_gamma   90.00
#
_symmetry.space_group_name_H-M   'P 1'
#
loop_
_entity.id
_entity.type
_entity.pdbx_description
1 polymer ?
#
loop_
_entity_poly.entity_id
_entity_poly.type
_entity_poly.pdbx_seq_one_letter_code
_entity_poly.pdbx_strand_id
1 'polypeptide(L)'
;MYSLLKANKIANEYEGEKFILIESFKFANASYERTAKKPMVDRASGKAVRGITYTPDFVSEHFIIEVKGRANESFPLRWKLFKRLLHNNNDTRVLYKPQSQADCKTVVEDILKRFYNGNV
;
A
#
# COMPACT_ATOMS: atom_id res chain seq x y z
N MET A 1 -7.93 -13.96 -4.80
CA MET A 1 -8.61 -13.08 -3.80
C MET A 1 -9.92 -12.48 -4.32
N TYR A 2 -9.94 -11.97 -5.53
CA TYR A 2 -11.16 -11.39 -6.10
C TYR A 2 -12.36 -12.36 -6.04
N SER A 3 -12.16 -13.59 -6.47
CA SER A 3 -13.23 -14.60 -6.50
C SER A 3 -13.74 -14.92 -5.08
N LEU A 4 -12.84 -14.99 -4.10
CA LEU A 4 -13.23 -15.28 -2.72
C LEU A 4 -14.05 -14.15 -2.12
N LEU A 5 -13.69 -12.91 -2.37
CA LEU A 5 -14.45 -11.76 -1.88
C LEU A 5 -15.83 -11.73 -2.51
N LYS A 6 -15.90 -11.95 -3.81
CA LYS A 6 -17.18 -11.96 -4.53
C LYS A 6 -18.08 -13.11 -4.08
N ALA A 7 -17.52 -14.32 -3.93
CA ALA A 7 -18.28 -15.49 -3.50
C ALA A 7 -18.86 -15.32 -2.11
N ASN A 8 -18.17 -14.59 -1.23
CA ASN A 8 -18.61 -14.35 0.14
C ASN A 8 -19.40 -13.04 0.30
N LYS A 9 -19.68 -12.35 -0.80
CA LYS A 9 -20.46 -11.10 -0.83
C LYS A 9 -19.84 -10.02 0.06
N ILE A 10 -18.52 -9.95 0.06
CA ILE A 10 -17.78 -8.95 0.84
C ILE A 10 -17.61 -7.69 -0.01
N ALA A 11 -18.17 -6.57 0.46
CA ALA A 11 -18.09 -5.30 -0.25
C ALA A 11 -16.65 -4.80 -0.28
N ASN A 12 -16.17 -4.46 -1.48
CA ASN A 12 -14.82 -3.95 -1.67
C ASN A 12 -14.70 -3.30 -3.05
N GLU A 13 -13.61 -2.54 -3.25
CA GLU A 13 -13.27 -1.97 -4.54
C GLU A 13 -11.85 -2.41 -4.91
N TYR A 14 -11.68 -2.93 -6.13
CA TYR A 14 -10.37 -3.29 -6.67
C TYR A 14 -9.64 -2.01 -7.08
N GLU A 15 -8.44 -1.80 -6.51
CA GLU A 15 -7.65 -0.58 -6.75
C GLU A 15 -8.45 0.70 -6.57
N GLY A 16 -9.39 0.69 -5.62
CA GLY A 16 -10.37 1.75 -5.45
C GLY A 16 -9.86 3.01 -4.78
N GLU A 17 -8.66 2.97 -4.18
CA GLU A 17 -8.12 4.12 -3.48
C GLU A 17 -6.62 4.22 -3.69
N LYS A 18 -6.13 5.45 -3.96
CA LYS A 18 -4.72 5.73 -4.15
C LYS A 18 -4.24 6.59 -3.00
N PHE A 19 -3.17 6.15 -2.34
CA PHE A 19 -2.61 6.85 -1.20
C PHE A 19 -1.32 7.57 -1.59
N ILE A 20 -1.15 8.79 -1.10
CA ILE A 20 0.10 9.54 -1.26
C ILE A 20 0.94 9.28 -0.03
N LEU A 21 2.03 8.51 -0.19
CA LEU A 21 2.92 8.17 0.91
C LEU A 21 3.87 9.32 1.20
N ILE A 22 4.39 9.94 0.16
CA ILE A 22 5.26 11.11 0.23
C ILE A 22 4.82 12.07 -0.86
N GLU A 23 4.52 13.32 -0.49
CA GLU A 23 4.22 14.36 -1.46
C GLU A 23 5.46 14.70 -2.27
N SER A 24 5.27 15.13 -3.53
CA SER A 24 6.37 15.68 -4.30
C SER A 24 6.84 17.00 -3.67
N PHE A 25 8.13 17.30 -3.81
CA PHE A 25 8.68 18.52 -3.23
C PHE A 25 9.90 18.95 -4.01
N LYS A 26 10.34 20.17 -3.75
CA LYS A 26 11.60 20.67 -4.30
C LYS A 26 12.68 20.55 -3.24
N PHE A 27 13.72 19.78 -3.54
CA PHE A 27 14.81 19.59 -2.60
C PHE A 27 15.65 20.86 -2.53
N ALA A 28 15.77 21.44 -1.34
CA ALA A 28 16.42 22.74 -1.16
C ALA A 28 17.93 22.70 -1.33
N ASN A 29 18.55 21.55 -1.14
CA ASN A 29 20.00 21.41 -1.17
C ASN A 29 20.49 20.91 -2.52
N ALA A 30 21.74 21.20 -2.86
CA ALA A 30 22.41 20.55 -3.99
C ALA A 30 22.68 19.09 -3.62
N SER A 31 22.67 18.22 -4.61
CA SER A 31 22.97 16.80 -4.44
C SER A 31 23.89 16.36 -5.57
N TYR A 32 24.93 15.62 -5.22
CA TYR A 32 25.91 15.14 -6.20
C TYR A 32 25.71 13.62 -6.34
N GLU A 33 25.16 13.19 -7.45
CA GLU A 33 24.70 11.81 -7.60
C GLU A 33 25.20 11.18 -8.90
N ARG A 34 25.50 9.88 -8.82
CA ARG A 34 25.78 9.07 -10.00
C ARG A 34 24.49 8.78 -10.76
N THR A 35 24.55 8.90 -12.07
CA THR A 35 23.41 8.52 -12.94
C THR A 35 23.79 7.31 -13.78
N ALA A 36 22.81 6.70 -14.46
CA ALA A 36 23.05 5.55 -15.32
C ALA A 36 23.99 5.87 -16.49
N LYS A 37 24.05 7.13 -16.93
CA LYS A 37 24.79 7.55 -18.11
C LYS A 37 26.06 8.35 -17.80
N LYS A 38 26.18 8.87 -16.58
CA LYS A 38 27.29 9.72 -16.17
C LYS A 38 27.76 9.31 -14.78
N PRO A 39 29.08 9.35 -14.52
CA PRO A 39 29.59 8.88 -13.23
C PRO A 39 29.08 9.68 -12.04
N MET A 40 29.11 11.00 -12.11
CA MET A 40 28.57 11.86 -11.04
C MET A 40 28.03 13.13 -11.67
N VAL A 41 26.89 13.58 -11.19
CA VAL A 41 26.22 14.78 -11.70
C VAL A 41 25.84 15.67 -10.53
N ASP A 42 26.17 16.95 -10.64
CA ASP A 42 25.70 17.96 -9.70
C ASP A 42 24.22 18.21 -9.97
N ARG A 43 23.38 17.82 -9.01
CA ARG A 43 21.95 18.08 -9.06
C ARG A 43 21.70 19.42 -8.39
N ALA A 44 21.37 20.42 -9.18
CA ALA A 44 21.15 21.76 -8.67
C ALA A 44 20.11 21.78 -7.55
N SER A 45 20.25 22.72 -6.61
CA SER A 45 19.27 22.94 -5.55
C SER A 45 17.91 23.32 -6.14
N GLY A 46 16.84 23.02 -5.42
CA GLY A 46 15.49 23.29 -5.88
C GLY A 46 14.96 22.31 -6.91
N LYS A 47 15.66 21.23 -7.17
CA LYS A 47 15.21 20.19 -8.10
C LYS A 47 13.99 19.47 -7.54
N ALA A 48 13.01 19.22 -8.39
CA ALA A 48 11.79 18.52 -7.98
C ALA A 48 12.10 17.05 -7.63
N VAL A 49 11.60 16.60 -6.50
CA VAL A 49 11.61 15.19 -6.10
C VAL A 49 10.19 14.66 -6.23
N ARG A 50 10.04 13.59 -7.03
CA ARG A 50 8.73 13.00 -7.27
C ARG A 50 8.18 12.36 -6.02
N GLY A 51 6.89 12.51 -5.79
CA GLY A 51 6.21 11.85 -4.68
C GLY A 51 6.15 10.33 -4.85
N ILE A 52 5.78 9.66 -3.78
CA ILE A 52 5.58 8.21 -3.78
C ILE A 52 4.12 7.95 -3.48
N THR A 53 3.46 7.18 -4.36
CA THR A 53 2.06 6.79 -4.17
C THR A 53 1.94 5.28 -4.03
N TYR A 54 0.80 4.83 -3.52
CA TYR A 54 0.51 3.42 -3.34
C TYR A 54 -0.97 3.16 -3.56
N THR A 55 -1.28 2.15 -4.38
CA THR A 55 -2.65 1.72 -4.64
C THR A 55 -2.75 0.25 -4.22
N PRO A 56 -3.37 -0.05 -3.08
CA PRO A 56 -3.56 -1.44 -2.65
C PRO A 56 -4.55 -2.17 -3.55
N ASP A 57 -4.50 -3.50 -3.55
CA ASP A 57 -5.33 -4.31 -4.45
C ASP A 57 -6.81 -4.17 -4.14
N PHE A 58 -7.21 -4.27 -2.87
CA PHE A 58 -8.62 -4.19 -2.49
C PHE A 58 -8.79 -3.27 -1.29
N VAL A 59 -9.80 -2.42 -1.36
CA VAL A 59 -10.13 -1.51 -0.26
C VAL A 59 -11.61 -1.64 0.08
N SER A 60 -11.91 -1.44 1.34
CA SER A 60 -13.28 -1.35 1.83
C SER A 60 -13.34 -0.34 2.97
N GLU A 61 -14.54 -0.18 3.51
CA GLU A 61 -14.74 0.67 4.68
C GLU A 61 -13.95 0.17 5.90
N HIS A 62 -13.76 -1.14 6.02
CA HIS A 62 -13.19 -1.76 7.23
C HIS A 62 -11.81 -2.35 7.06
N PHE A 63 -11.35 -2.59 5.82
CA PHE A 63 -10.11 -3.28 5.59
C PHE A 63 -9.44 -2.87 4.29
N ILE A 64 -8.15 -3.18 4.19
CA ILE A 64 -7.35 -3.01 2.99
C ILE A 64 -6.55 -4.28 2.79
N ILE A 65 -6.54 -4.82 1.57
CA ILE A 65 -5.83 -6.05 1.23
C ILE A 65 -4.78 -5.79 0.15
N GLU A 66 -3.57 -6.25 0.39
CA GLU A 66 -2.51 -6.32 -0.61
C GLU A 66 -2.12 -7.78 -0.81
N VAL A 67 -2.40 -8.34 -1.98
CA VAL A 67 -2.01 -9.71 -2.31
C VAL A 67 -0.56 -9.70 -2.78
N LYS A 68 0.31 -10.42 -2.10
CA LYS A 68 1.74 -10.39 -2.37
C LYS A 68 2.21 -11.73 -2.92
N GLY A 69 2.42 -11.81 -4.24
CA GLY A 69 2.89 -13.03 -4.88
C GLY A 69 4.40 -13.16 -4.94
N ARG A 70 5.13 -12.05 -5.05
CA ARG A 70 6.58 -12.03 -5.16
C ARG A 70 7.18 -10.98 -4.25
N ALA A 71 8.41 -11.26 -3.77
CA ALA A 71 9.18 -10.27 -3.04
C ALA A 71 9.58 -9.14 -4.01
N ASN A 72 9.41 -7.91 -3.55
CA ASN A 72 9.84 -6.71 -4.26
C ASN A 72 10.63 -5.89 -3.26
N GLU A 73 11.88 -5.53 -3.59
CA GLU A 73 12.78 -4.86 -2.66
C GLU A 73 12.21 -3.55 -2.09
N SER A 74 11.45 -2.81 -2.88
CA SER A 74 10.85 -1.55 -2.43
C SER A 74 9.59 -1.72 -1.61
N PHE A 75 8.96 -2.90 -1.66
CA PHE A 75 7.67 -3.11 -1.01
C PHE A 75 7.72 -3.04 0.52
N PRO A 76 8.70 -3.65 1.20
CA PRO A 76 8.75 -3.55 2.67
C PRO A 76 8.83 -2.11 3.17
N LEU A 77 9.60 -1.25 2.50
CA LEU A 77 9.68 0.16 2.83
C LEU A 77 8.35 0.86 2.56
N ARG A 78 7.77 0.61 1.39
CA ARG A 78 6.50 1.21 0.99
C ARG A 78 5.38 0.81 1.97
N TRP A 79 5.37 -0.44 2.42
CA TRP A 79 4.40 -0.94 3.39
C TRP A 79 4.53 -0.24 4.75
N LYS A 80 5.77 0.00 5.20
CA LYS A 80 6.02 0.78 6.42
C LYS A 80 5.51 2.21 6.29
N LEU A 81 5.80 2.85 5.18
CA LEU A 81 5.33 4.21 4.92
C LEU A 81 3.81 4.26 4.89
N PHE A 82 3.18 3.25 4.31
CA PHE A 82 1.73 3.15 4.27
C PHE A 82 1.13 3.02 5.68
N LYS A 83 1.70 2.15 6.51
CA LYS A 83 1.27 2.03 7.91
C LYS A 83 1.40 3.35 8.65
N ARG A 84 2.50 4.06 8.41
CA ARG A 84 2.72 5.38 9.03
C ARG A 84 1.66 6.38 8.60
N LEU A 85 1.31 6.37 7.31
CA LEU A 85 0.28 7.25 6.79
C LEU A 85 -1.08 6.96 7.46
N LEU A 86 -1.49 5.71 7.52
CA LEU A 86 -2.74 5.32 8.16
C LEU A 86 -2.74 5.71 9.64
N HIS A 87 -1.62 5.48 10.32
CA HIS A 87 -1.47 5.85 11.73
C HIS A 87 -1.64 7.36 11.92
N ASN A 88 -0.98 8.16 11.09
CA ASN A 88 -1.04 9.62 11.20
C ASN A 88 -2.44 10.18 10.87
N ASN A 89 -3.19 9.49 10.02
CA ASN A 89 -4.54 9.90 9.63
C ASN A 89 -5.63 9.31 10.52
N ASN A 90 -5.25 8.56 11.56
CA ASN A 90 -6.21 7.85 12.42
C ASN A 90 -7.13 6.92 11.63
N ASP A 91 -6.60 6.35 10.54
CA ASP A 91 -7.31 5.37 9.73
C ASP A 91 -7.23 4.02 10.45
N THR A 92 -8.36 3.46 10.83
CA THR A 92 -8.43 2.27 11.67
C THR A 92 -8.69 0.99 10.89
N ARG A 93 -8.65 1.05 9.56
CA ARG A 93 -8.88 -0.15 8.75
C ARG A 93 -7.83 -1.22 9.03
N VAL A 94 -8.27 -2.48 9.02
CA VAL A 94 -7.38 -3.62 9.22
C VAL A 94 -6.66 -3.92 7.92
N LEU A 95 -5.35 -4.16 8.01
CA LEU A 95 -4.53 -4.50 6.85
C LEU A 95 -4.32 -6.00 6.76
N TYR A 96 -4.45 -6.53 5.55
CA TYR A 96 -4.17 -7.93 5.26
C TYR A 96 -3.17 -8.02 4.12
N LYS A 97 -2.19 -8.91 4.26
CA LYS A 97 -1.14 -9.11 3.26
C LYS A 97 -0.94 -10.60 3.00
N PRO A 98 -1.90 -11.26 2.34
CA PRO A 98 -1.80 -12.69 2.03
C PRO A 98 -0.79 -12.95 0.91
N GLN A 99 -0.16 -14.12 0.91
CA GLN A 99 0.81 -14.53 -0.11
C GLN A 99 0.43 -15.82 -0.82
N SER A 100 -0.52 -16.57 -0.30
CA SER A 100 -0.92 -17.87 -0.85
C SER A 100 -2.43 -18.01 -0.87
N GLN A 101 -2.93 -19.06 -1.54
CA GLN A 101 -4.36 -19.37 -1.52
C GLN A 101 -4.86 -19.66 -0.11
N ALA A 102 -4.05 -20.36 0.69
CA ALA A 102 -4.39 -20.64 2.08
C ALA A 102 -4.49 -19.34 2.88
N ASP A 103 -3.55 -18.41 2.66
CA ASP A 103 -3.58 -17.10 3.31
C ASP A 103 -4.83 -16.32 2.93
N CYS A 104 -5.21 -16.37 1.65
CA CYS A 104 -6.42 -15.67 1.16
C CYS A 104 -7.68 -16.20 1.86
N LYS A 105 -7.77 -17.51 2.06
CA LYS A 105 -8.89 -18.10 2.78
C LYS A 105 -8.91 -17.64 4.24
N THR A 106 -7.75 -17.60 4.88
CA THR A 106 -7.63 -17.10 6.25
C THR A 106 -8.08 -15.64 6.35
N VAL A 107 -7.69 -14.81 5.38
CA VAL A 107 -8.10 -13.41 5.33
C VAL A 107 -9.62 -13.29 5.25
N VAL A 108 -10.26 -14.04 4.35
CA VAL A 108 -11.71 -14.02 4.20
C VAL A 108 -12.41 -14.47 5.48
N GLU A 109 -11.90 -15.53 6.12
CA GLU A 109 -12.44 -16.01 7.38
C GLU A 109 -12.37 -14.93 8.47
N ASP A 110 -11.23 -14.24 8.57
CA ASP A 110 -11.06 -13.18 9.55
C ASP A 110 -11.99 -12.00 9.27
N ILE A 111 -12.13 -11.61 7.99
CA ILE A 111 -13.04 -10.53 7.59
C ILE A 111 -14.48 -10.87 8.01
N LEU A 112 -14.92 -12.08 7.67
CA LEU A 112 -16.28 -12.52 8.02
C LEU A 112 -16.48 -12.51 9.53
N LYS A 113 -15.53 -13.04 10.27
CA LYS A 113 -15.61 -13.10 11.72
C LYS A 113 -15.60 -11.72 12.35
N ARG A 114 -14.71 -10.84 11.86
CA ARG A 114 -14.49 -9.54 12.48
C ARG A 114 -15.56 -8.52 12.13
N PHE A 115 -16.05 -8.53 10.90
CA PHE A 115 -16.94 -7.47 10.39
C PHE A 115 -18.34 -7.93 10.05
N TYR A 116 -18.59 -9.21 9.89
CA TYR A 116 -19.87 -9.74 9.43
C TYR A 116 -20.53 -10.71 10.40
N ASN A 117 -19.86 -11.08 11.45
CA ASN A 117 -20.35 -12.08 12.39
C ASN A 117 -20.83 -11.48 13.72
N GLY A 118 -20.69 -10.20 13.92
CA GLY A 118 -21.02 -9.55 15.17
C GLY A 118 -22.51 -9.37 15.44
N ASN A 119 -23.34 -9.68 14.46
CA ASN A 119 -24.78 -9.44 14.52
C ASN A 119 -25.58 -10.67 14.95
N VAL A 120 -24.89 -11.70 15.25
CA VAL A 120 -25.53 -12.96 15.61
C VAL A 120 -26.08 -12.89 17.02
#